data_c97bfa7f2f33b950a222c3372faf2f00
#
_entry.id   c97bfa7f2f33b950a222c3372faf2f00
#
_cell.length_a   1.000
_cell.length_b   1.000
_cell.length_c   1.000
_cell.angle_alpha   90.00
_cell.angle_beta   90.00
_cell.angle_gamma   90.00
#
_symmetry.space_group_name_H-M   'P 1'
#
loop_
_entity.id
_entity.type
_entity.pdbx_description
1 polymer ?
#
loop_
_entity_poly.entity_id
_entity_poly.type
_entity_poly.pdbx_seq_one_letter_code
_entity_poly.pdbx_strand_id
1 'polypeptide(L)'
;MHNIIFYLILIIPVSGFIIERYLDHLNAKMWSVTLPEKLKGICDEEEYKKTQLYQKDNNRLSLLSSSFNLVLILVVIIFGGFALIDSLAREFTVNMVIISLIFFGIIGFSSDLINIPFSCYDTFVIEKKYGFNTMTIRTFITDHIKSWFIAILVGIPVLGLITWFYYKTGKNFWIYAWCLITVFSVFINLFYSELIVPLFNKQTPLQEGPLRTQIEEFAQKTGFILKNIYIIDGSKRSTKANAYFSGFGPKKRIVLYDTLSKELTDTEIVAVLAHEIGHYKKKHVLLNLIFSVLLTGLMLFLFSLVVNSPGLSIALGSQNTSFHLGLIVFGILYSPLSLLIGMLTNYISRRNEFAADRFVKDNFKPEILAEALKKLSVKNLSNMMPHPVYVFFHYSHPPLLSRLEKLE
;
A
#
# COMPACT_ATOMS: atom_id res chain seq x y z
N MET A 1 -9.37 -18.62 33.39
CA MET A 1 -7.92 -18.27 33.42
C MET A 1 -7.49 -18.00 31.98
N HIS A 2 -7.04 -16.81 31.66
CA HIS A 2 -6.57 -16.48 30.30
C HIS A 2 -5.28 -17.28 30.01
N ASN A 3 -5.16 -17.80 28.79
CA ASN A 3 -3.95 -18.50 28.36
C ASN A 3 -2.84 -17.50 27.98
N ILE A 4 -1.61 -17.95 27.80
CA ILE A 4 -0.47 -17.08 27.42
C ILE A 4 -0.71 -16.31 26.13
N ILE A 5 -1.49 -16.89 25.20
CA ILE A 5 -1.81 -16.26 23.91
C ILE A 5 -2.62 -14.99 24.13
N PHE A 6 -3.53 -14.95 25.12
CA PHE A 6 -4.28 -13.74 25.44
C PHE A 6 -3.35 -12.57 25.79
N TYR A 7 -2.35 -12.80 26.61
CA TYR A 7 -1.40 -11.74 26.97
C TYR A 7 -0.53 -11.33 25.78
N LEU A 8 -0.13 -12.27 24.92
CA LEU A 8 0.63 -11.97 23.72
C LEU A 8 -0.15 -11.09 22.75
N ILE A 9 -1.44 -11.37 22.52
CA ILE A 9 -2.25 -10.56 21.60
C ILE A 9 -2.59 -9.16 22.15
N LEU A 10 -2.36 -8.91 23.45
CA LEU A 10 -2.42 -7.56 24.04
C LEU A 10 -1.06 -6.86 23.95
N ILE A 11 0.04 -7.57 24.27
CA ILE A 11 1.38 -6.98 24.32
C ILE A 11 1.90 -6.61 22.93
N ILE A 12 1.68 -7.47 21.92
CA ILE A 12 2.22 -7.27 20.58
C ILE A 12 1.71 -5.97 19.93
N PRO A 13 0.39 -5.66 19.89
CA PRO A 13 -0.09 -4.39 19.34
C PRO A 13 0.44 -3.16 20.09
N VAL A 14 0.53 -3.25 21.43
CA VAL A 14 1.09 -2.17 22.24
C VAL A 14 2.57 -1.95 21.92
N SER A 15 3.35 -3.02 21.84
CA SER A 15 4.78 -2.96 21.49
C SER A 15 4.98 -2.38 20.09
N GLY A 16 4.18 -2.84 19.13
CA GLY A 16 4.19 -2.30 17.76
C GLY A 16 3.89 -0.79 17.74
N PHE A 17 2.86 -0.36 18.46
CA PHE A 17 2.52 1.07 18.58
C PHE A 17 3.67 1.88 19.18
N ILE A 18 4.31 1.39 20.25
CA ILE A 18 5.45 2.09 20.87
C ILE A 18 6.62 2.21 19.88
N ILE A 19 6.94 1.16 19.14
CA ILE A 19 8.00 1.18 18.11
C ILE A 19 7.66 2.24 17.04
N GLU A 20 6.43 2.25 16.52
CA GLU A 20 5.99 3.22 15.52
C GLU A 20 6.07 4.67 16.04
N ARG A 21 5.60 4.93 17.28
CA ARG A 21 5.71 6.27 17.89
C ARG A 21 7.16 6.69 18.09
N TYR A 22 8.03 5.77 18.44
CA TYR A 22 9.46 6.07 18.56
C TYR A 22 10.08 6.43 17.19
N LEU A 23 9.75 5.70 16.14
CA LEU A 23 10.22 5.99 14.79
C LEU A 23 9.70 7.34 14.28
N ASP A 24 8.43 7.65 14.51
CA ASP A 24 7.85 8.96 14.19
C ASP A 24 8.54 10.10 14.95
N HIS A 25 8.87 9.89 16.23
CA HIS A 25 9.60 10.85 17.02
C HIS A 25 11.01 11.11 16.47
N LEU A 26 11.73 10.06 16.06
CA LEU A 26 13.03 10.21 15.42
C LEU A 26 12.91 11.00 14.12
N ASN A 27 11.89 10.71 13.31
CA ASN A 27 11.66 11.41 12.06
C ASN A 27 11.28 12.89 12.30
N ALA A 28 10.47 13.16 13.32
CA ALA A 28 10.07 14.50 13.70
C ALA A 28 11.26 15.37 14.22
N LYS A 29 12.29 14.77 14.78
CA LYS A 29 13.55 15.48 15.16
C LYS A 29 14.30 16.06 13.96
N MET A 30 14.08 15.51 12.76
CA MET A 30 14.67 16.04 11.53
C MET A 30 13.95 17.27 10.99
N TRP A 31 12.79 17.63 11.54
CA TRP A 31 12.05 18.80 11.11
C TRP A 31 12.76 20.07 11.56
N SER A 32 13.04 20.94 10.61
CA SER A 32 13.70 22.22 10.82
C SER A 32 12.78 23.37 10.42
N VAL A 33 12.93 24.52 11.07
CA VAL A 33 12.24 25.76 10.66
C VAL A 33 12.98 26.43 9.52
N THR A 34 14.29 26.26 9.47
CA THR A 34 15.18 26.84 8.45
C THR A 34 15.49 25.82 7.37
N LEU A 35 15.55 26.27 6.11
CA LEU A 35 15.93 25.46 4.96
C LEU A 35 17.36 24.90 5.15
N PRO A 36 17.53 23.56 5.19
CA PRO A 36 18.85 22.97 5.25
C PRO A 36 19.70 23.27 4.03
N GLU A 37 21.02 23.44 4.22
CA GLU A 37 21.97 23.73 3.15
C GLU A 37 21.86 22.77 1.96
N LYS A 38 21.68 21.49 2.24
CA LYS A 38 21.54 20.42 1.22
C LYS A 38 20.30 20.53 0.33
N LEU A 39 19.32 21.34 0.71
CA LEU A 39 18.08 21.56 -0.06
C LEU A 39 18.08 22.89 -0.81
N LYS A 40 19.13 23.71 -0.63
CA LYS A 40 19.28 24.94 -1.41
C LYS A 40 19.37 24.61 -2.91
N GLY A 41 18.56 25.31 -3.72
CA GLY A 41 18.46 25.04 -5.15
C GLY A 41 17.50 23.90 -5.53
N ILE A 42 16.89 23.22 -4.55
CA ILE A 42 15.82 22.24 -4.78
C ILE A 42 14.45 22.85 -4.48
N CYS A 43 14.32 23.57 -3.37
CA CYS A 43 13.11 24.30 -2.99
C CYS A 43 13.49 25.61 -2.30
N ASP A 44 12.53 26.55 -2.23
CA ASP A 44 12.67 27.76 -1.46
C ASP A 44 12.25 27.56 0.02
N GLU A 45 12.42 28.62 0.85
CA GLU A 45 12.08 28.56 2.28
C GLU A 45 10.57 28.40 2.53
N GLU A 46 9.74 28.97 1.67
CA GLU A 46 8.27 28.88 1.80
C GLU A 46 7.77 27.49 1.47
N GLU A 47 8.25 26.90 0.38
CA GLU A 47 7.96 25.52 -0.03
C GLU A 47 8.43 24.52 1.02
N TYR A 48 9.66 24.71 1.55
CA TYR A 48 10.16 23.87 2.62
C TYR A 48 9.30 23.95 3.89
N LYS A 49 8.97 25.17 4.33
CA LYS A 49 8.10 25.40 5.48
C LYS A 49 6.71 24.77 5.28
N LYS A 50 6.14 24.92 4.08
CA LYS A 50 4.87 24.28 3.72
C LYS A 50 4.95 22.76 3.83
N THR A 51 6.04 22.16 3.33
CA THR A 51 6.31 20.72 3.46
C THR A 51 6.38 20.28 4.92
N GLN A 52 7.13 21.02 5.77
CA GLN A 52 7.23 20.68 7.20
C GLN A 52 5.87 20.75 7.91
N LEU A 53 5.06 21.77 7.62
CA LEU A 53 3.71 21.89 8.20
C LEU A 53 2.79 20.75 7.73
N TYR A 54 2.87 20.37 6.46
CA TYR A 54 2.11 19.25 5.92
C TYR A 54 2.49 17.93 6.62
N GLN A 55 3.79 17.64 6.74
CA GLN A 55 4.28 16.46 7.45
C GLN A 55 3.83 16.45 8.92
N LYS A 56 3.83 17.60 9.58
CA LYS A 56 3.39 17.73 10.97
C LYS A 56 1.88 17.46 11.13
N ASP A 57 1.05 17.99 10.23
CA ASP A 57 -0.40 17.76 10.28
C ASP A 57 -0.74 16.29 10.03
N ASN A 58 -0.10 15.66 9.05
CA ASN A 58 -0.24 14.23 8.79
C ASN A 58 0.19 13.37 9.99
N ASN A 59 1.31 13.69 10.62
CA ASN A 59 1.79 12.96 11.79
C ASN A 59 0.83 13.09 12.98
N ARG A 60 0.20 14.26 13.19
CA ARG A 60 -0.83 14.45 14.22
C ARG A 60 -2.07 13.59 13.96
N LEU A 61 -2.55 13.56 12.72
CA LEU A 61 -3.68 12.71 12.35
C LEU A 61 -3.33 11.22 12.51
N SER A 62 -2.14 10.81 12.06
CA SER A 62 -1.63 9.46 12.23
C SER A 62 -1.54 9.05 13.70
N LEU A 63 -1.04 9.92 14.58
CA LEU A 63 -1.00 9.68 16.03
C LEU A 63 -2.41 9.49 16.60
N LEU A 64 -3.36 10.35 16.24
CA LEU A 64 -4.74 10.28 16.73
C LEU A 64 -5.43 9.00 16.28
N SER A 65 -5.40 8.70 14.98
CA SER A 65 -6.04 7.53 14.39
C SER A 65 -5.43 6.22 14.89
N SER A 66 -4.09 6.13 14.97
CA SER A 66 -3.41 4.92 15.47
C SER A 66 -3.62 4.71 16.97
N SER A 67 -3.66 5.78 17.79
CA SER A 67 -3.99 5.67 19.22
C SER A 67 -5.43 5.20 19.42
N PHE A 68 -6.37 5.76 18.67
CA PHE A 68 -7.77 5.34 18.70
C PHE A 68 -7.93 3.87 18.29
N ASN A 69 -7.31 3.45 17.18
CA ASN A 69 -7.38 2.06 16.71
C ASN A 69 -6.70 1.08 17.68
N LEU A 70 -5.59 1.47 18.35
CA LEU A 70 -4.98 0.66 19.40
C LEU A 70 -5.96 0.45 20.57
N VAL A 71 -6.54 1.52 21.07
CA VAL A 71 -7.51 1.44 22.19
C VAL A 71 -8.70 0.57 21.78
N LEU A 72 -9.23 0.77 20.56
CA LEU A 72 -10.35 -0.01 20.04
C LEU A 72 -10.04 -1.50 20.01
N ILE A 73 -8.91 -1.91 19.41
CA ILE A 73 -8.55 -3.33 19.31
C ILE A 73 -8.33 -3.97 20.69
N LEU A 74 -7.70 -3.25 21.62
CA LEU A 74 -7.52 -3.73 23.00
C LEU A 74 -8.87 -3.90 23.72
N VAL A 75 -9.79 -2.94 23.58
CA VAL A 75 -11.15 -3.04 24.13
C VAL A 75 -11.88 -4.23 23.53
N VAL A 76 -11.85 -4.40 22.22
CA VAL A 76 -12.50 -5.53 21.54
C VAL A 76 -11.93 -6.88 22.01
N ILE A 77 -10.62 -6.97 22.21
CA ILE A 77 -9.98 -8.21 22.73
C ILE A 77 -10.37 -8.43 24.21
N ILE A 78 -10.21 -7.44 25.06
CA ILE A 78 -10.42 -7.57 26.53
C ILE A 78 -11.89 -7.91 26.86
N PHE A 79 -12.84 -7.30 26.16
CA PHE A 79 -14.27 -7.50 26.41
C PHE A 79 -14.87 -8.62 25.54
N GLY A 80 -14.05 -9.40 24.84
CA GLY A 80 -14.51 -10.56 24.07
C GLY A 80 -15.35 -10.20 22.84
N GLY A 81 -15.14 -9.00 22.25
CA GLY A 81 -15.92 -8.53 21.12
C GLY A 81 -15.86 -9.46 19.89
N PHE A 82 -14.72 -10.12 19.67
CA PHE A 82 -14.60 -11.12 18.60
C PHE A 82 -15.45 -12.38 18.88
N ALA A 83 -15.51 -12.84 20.14
CA ALA A 83 -16.38 -13.94 20.52
C ALA A 83 -17.86 -13.57 20.40
N LEU A 84 -18.22 -12.33 20.72
CA LEU A 84 -19.57 -11.81 20.54
C LEU A 84 -19.96 -11.82 19.04
N ILE A 85 -19.09 -11.35 18.14
CA ILE A 85 -19.36 -11.37 16.69
C ILE A 85 -19.46 -12.81 16.19
N ASP A 86 -18.62 -13.74 16.66
CA ASP A 86 -18.72 -15.18 16.33
C ASP A 86 -20.06 -15.75 16.78
N SER A 87 -20.52 -15.46 18.01
CA SER A 87 -21.81 -15.93 18.51
C SER A 87 -22.99 -15.38 17.69
N LEU A 88 -22.97 -14.08 17.38
CA LEU A 88 -23.99 -13.47 16.52
C LEU A 88 -24.01 -14.12 15.13
N ALA A 89 -22.85 -14.36 14.51
CA ALA A 89 -22.80 -15.01 13.20
C ALA A 89 -23.38 -16.43 13.24
N ARG A 90 -23.25 -17.14 14.36
CA ARG A 90 -23.81 -18.50 14.58
C ARG A 90 -25.33 -18.51 14.76
N GLU A 91 -25.95 -17.40 15.15
CA GLU A 91 -27.41 -17.29 15.22
C GLU A 91 -28.05 -17.33 13.83
N PHE A 92 -27.34 -16.83 12.80
CA PHE A 92 -27.87 -16.80 11.43
C PHE A 92 -27.71 -18.12 10.68
N THR A 93 -26.73 -18.96 11.02
CA THR A 93 -26.45 -20.19 10.27
C THR A 93 -25.55 -21.13 11.03
N VAL A 94 -25.64 -22.43 10.69
CA VAL A 94 -24.72 -23.47 11.17
C VAL A 94 -23.59 -23.77 10.18
N ASN A 95 -23.61 -23.17 8.99
CA ASN A 95 -22.59 -23.36 7.97
C ASN A 95 -21.33 -22.56 8.32
N MET A 96 -20.24 -23.26 8.62
CA MET A 96 -19.00 -22.66 9.09
C MET A 96 -18.34 -21.68 8.09
N VAL A 97 -18.55 -21.91 6.78
CA VAL A 97 -18.05 -20.96 5.74
C VAL A 97 -18.84 -19.65 5.82
N ILE A 98 -20.18 -19.74 5.92
CA ILE A 98 -21.04 -18.57 6.00
C ILE A 98 -20.82 -17.82 7.32
N ILE A 99 -20.62 -18.52 8.44
CA ILE A 99 -20.25 -17.90 9.72
C ILE A 99 -18.97 -17.07 9.58
N SER A 100 -17.93 -17.62 8.94
CA SER A 100 -16.68 -16.89 8.71
C SER A 100 -16.87 -15.67 7.80
N LEU A 101 -17.70 -15.77 6.77
CA LEU A 101 -18.03 -14.65 5.87
C LEU A 101 -18.79 -13.54 6.59
N ILE A 102 -19.79 -13.89 7.42
CA ILE A 102 -20.54 -12.91 8.23
C ILE A 102 -19.57 -12.24 9.23
N PHE A 103 -18.75 -13.03 9.92
CA PHE A 103 -17.76 -12.54 10.89
C PHE A 103 -16.83 -11.50 10.28
N PHE A 104 -16.15 -11.84 9.18
CA PHE A 104 -15.26 -10.89 8.51
C PHE A 104 -16.01 -9.74 7.81
N GLY A 105 -17.23 -9.97 7.36
CA GLY A 105 -18.10 -8.92 6.83
C GLY A 105 -18.41 -7.85 7.88
N ILE A 106 -18.81 -8.26 9.09
CA ILE A 106 -19.07 -7.34 10.21
C ILE A 106 -17.81 -6.58 10.58
N ILE A 107 -16.68 -7.28 10.76
CA ILE A 107 -15.40 -6.63 11.14
C ILE A 107 -14.94 -5.65 10.07
N GLY A 108 -14.91 -6.07 8.80
CA GLY A 108 -14.43 -5.24 7.70
C GLY A 108 -15.28 -3.99 7.51
N PHE A 109 -16.62 -4.14 7.51
CA PHE A 109 -17.54 -3.02 7.37
C PHE A 109 -17.48 -2.06 8.56
N SER A 110 -17.47 -2.59 9.79
CA SER A 110 -17.36 -1.78 11.00
C SER A 110 -16.03 -1.02 11.07
N SER A 111 -14.93 -1.70 10.72
CA SER A 111 -13.60 -1.08 10.68
C SER A 111 -13.55 0.08 9.68
N ASP A 112 -14.11 -0.10 8.48
CA ASP A 112 -14.15 0.97 7.48
C ASP A 112 -15.01 2.15 7.95
N LEU A 113 -16.22 1.90 8.46
CA LEU A 113 -17.10 2.94 9.01
C LEU A 113 -16.44 3.76 10.12
N ILE A 114 -15.72 3.09 11.03
CA ILE A 114 -15.00 3.73 12.14
C ILE A 114 -13.85 4.60 11.61
N ASN A 115 -13.22 4.24 10.50
CA ASN A 115 -12.11 4.99 9.91
C ASN A 115 -12.55 6.09 8.91
N ILE A 116 -13.80 6.12 8.45
CA ILE A 116 -14.33 7.17 7.56
C ILE A 116 -14.09 8.60 8.13
N PRO A 117 -14.33 8.91 9.42
CA PRO A 117 -14.07 10.25 9.95
C PRO A 117 -12.61 10.68 9.80
N PHE A 118 -11.65 9.78 10.01
CA PHE A 118 -10.22 10.08 9.83
C PHE A 118 -9.89 10.32 8.35
N SER A 119 -10.43 9.50 7.44
CA SER A 119 -10.27 9.69 5.98
C SER A 119 -10.93 10.97 5.48
N CYS A 120 -12.09 11.35 6.03
CA CYS A 120 -12.74 12.62 5.74
C CYS A 120 -11.88 13.80 6.19
N TYR A 121 -11.33 13.74 7.40
CA TYR A 121 -10.47 14.80 7.93
C TYR A 121 -9.18 14.92 7.10
N ASP A 122 -8.55 13.82 6.75
CA ASP A 122 -7.39 13.81 5.86
C ASP A 122 -7.71 14.49 4.53
N THR A 123 -8.73 13.99 3.83
CA THR A 123 -9.09 14.46 2.47
C THR A 123 -9.58 15.90 2.46
N PHE A 124 -10.55 16.25 3.31
CA PHE A 124 -11.26 17.53 3.21
C PHE A 124 -10.69 18.63 4.11
N VAL A 125 -9.82 18.30 5.06
CA VAL A 125 -9.15 19.28 5.90
C VAL A 125 -7.67 19.36 5.54
N ILE A 126 -6.89 18.27 5.69
CA ILE A 126 -5.44 18.32 5.48
C ILE A 126 -5.11 18.48 3.99
N GLU A 127 -5.50 17.54 3.14
CA GLU A 127 -5.20 17.59 1.70
C GLU A 127 -5.76 18.85 1.03
N LYS A 128 -6.93 19.33 1.47
CA LYS A 128 -7.51 20.60 1.00
C LYS A 128 -6.69 21.81 1.46
N LYS A 129 -6.24 21.85 2.71
CA LYS A 129 -5.41 22.94 3.25
C LYS A 129 -4.13 23.16 2.44
N TYR A 130 -3.53 22.08 1.96
CA TYR A 130 -2.29 22.11 1.20
C TYR A 130 -2.49 22.17 -0.33
N GLY A 131 -3.74 22.21 -0.79
CA GLY A 131 -4.08 22.35 -2.21
C GLY A 131 -4.04 21.05 -3.01
N PHE A 132 -4.06 19.91 -2.33
CA PHE A 132 -4.04 18.59 -2.99
C PHE A 132 -5.42 18.05 -3.32
N ASN A 133 -6.41 18.29 -2.44
CA ASN A 133 -7.74 17.73 -2.65
C ASN A 133 -8.54 18.46 -3.72
N THR A 134 -8.95 17.72 -4.74
CA THR A 134 -9.91 18.14 -5.77
C THR A 134 -11.20 17.30 -5.71
N MET A 135 -11.24 16.30 -4.80
CA MET A 135 -12.35 15.39 -4.66
C MET A 135 -13.58 16.09 -4.04
N THR A 136 -14.75 15.82 -4.61
CA THR A 136 -16.03 16.24 -4.01
C THR A 136 -16.52 15.21 -2.99
N ILE A 137 -17.38 15.63 -2.04
CA ILE A 137 -18.01 14.71 -1.08
C ILE A 137 -18.78 13.59 -1.82
N ARG A 138 -19.44 13.91 -2.93
CA ARG A 138 -20.14 12.91 -3.75
C ARG A 138 -19.16 11.86 -4.30
N THR A 139 -18.00 12.29 -4.81
CA THR A 139 -16.96 11.37 -5.30
C THR A 139 -16.44 10.50 -4.17
N PHE A 140 -16.18 11.07 -3.00
CA PHE A 140 -15.73 10.35 -1.81
C PHE A 140 -16.71 9.23 -1.42
N ILE A 141 -18.01 9.55 -1.29
CA ILE A 141 -19.04 8.57 -0.94
C ILE A 141 -19.18 7.48 -2.02
N THR A 142 -19.23 7.90 -3.31
CA THR A 142 -19.37 6.91 -4.40
C THR A 142 -18.17 5.98 -4.51
N ASP A 143 -16.97 6.45 -4.22
CA ASP A 143 -15.76 5.63 -4.21
C ASP A 143 -15.78 4.62 -3.06
N HIS A 144 -16.26 4.98 -1.86
CA HIS A 144 -16.47 4.03 -0.76
C HIS A 144 -17.48 2.96 -1.12
N ILE A 145 -18.64 3.34 -1.67
CA ILE A 145 -19.66 2.37 -2.12
C ILE A 145 -19.10 1.40 -3.17
N LYS A 146 -18.35 1.91 -4.16
CA LYS A 146 -17.70 1.06 -5.17
C LYS A 146 -16.69 0.13 -4.55
N SER A 147 -15.89 0.61 -3.59
CA SER A 147 -14.90 -0.19 -2.86
C SER A 147 -15.57 -1.33 -2.08
N TRP A 148 -16.68 -1.06 -1.40
CA TRP A 148 -17.47 -2.10 -0.72
C TRP A 148 -18.03 -3.12 -1.69
N PHE A 149 -18.58 -2.66 -2.82
CA PHE A 149 -19.09 -3.56 -3.86
C PHE A 149 -17.98 -4.49 -4.40
N ILE A 150 -16.79 -3.95 -4.68
CA ILE A 150 -15.64 -4.75 -5.13
C ILE A 150 -15.18 -5.71 -4.01
N ALA A 151 -15.13 -5.24 -2.76
CA ALA A 151 -14.76 -6.08 -1.62
C ALA A 151 -15.73 -7.26 -1.43
N ILE A 152 -17.02 -7.05 -1.62
CA ILE A 152 -18.04 -8.11 -1.59
C ILE A 152 -17.88 -9.05 -2.79
N LEU A 153 -17.80 -8.50 -4.00
CA LEU A 153 -17.73 -9.28 -5.24
C LEU A 153 -16.48 -10.17 -5.32
N VAL A 154 -15.35 -9.70 -4.81
CA VAL A 154 -14.07 -10.39 -4.84
C VAL A 154 -13.77 -11.09 -3.53
N GLY A 155 -14.00 -10.43 -2.41
CA GLY A 155 -13.65 -10.91 -1.06
C GLY A 155 -14.47 -12.12 -0.64
N ILE A 156 -15.80 -12.10 -0.89
CA ILE A 156 -16.68 -13.24 -0.53
C ILE A 156 -16.26 -14.54 -1.23
N PRO A 157 -16.08 -14.60 -2.57
CA PRO A 157 -15.63 -15.83 -3.23
C PRO A 157 -14.24 -16.28 -2.77
N VAL A 158 -13.26 -15.38 -2.68
CA VAL A 158 -11.89 -15.74 -2.29
C VAL A 158 -11.84 -16.26 -0.86
N LEU A 159 -12.40 -15.51 0.09
CA LEU A 159 -12.43 -15.89 1.51
C LEU A 159 -13.30 -17.14 1.73
N GLY A 160 -14.43 -17.23 1.04
CA GLY A 160 -15.32 -18.40 1.09
C GLY A 160 -14.63 -19.66 0.62
N LEU A 161 -13.87 -19.62 -0.51
CA LEU A 161 -13.08 -20.74 -1.00
C LEU A 161 -11.95 -21.13 -0.03
N ILE A 162 -11.21 -20.16 0.53
CA ILE A 162 -10.15 -20.44 1.51
C ILE A 162 -10.73 -21.15 2.73
N THR A 163 -11.83 -20.64 3.26
CA THR A 163 -12.51 -21.22 4.42
C THR A 163 -13.07 -22.61 4.08
N TRP A 164 -13.64 -22.78 2.88
CA TRP A 164 -14.12 -24.08 2.41
C TRP A 164 -12.98 -25.09 2.27
N PHE A 165 -11.82 -24.70 1.71
CA PHE A 165 -10.63 -25.55 1.67
C PHE A 165 -10.22 -26.00 3.07
N TYR A 166 -10.21 -25.08 4.05
CA TYR A 166 -9.89 -25.42 5.43
C TYR A 166 -10.80 -26.51 5.99
N TYR A 167 -12.12 -26.39 5.86
CA TYR A 167 -13.05 -27.40 6.38
C TYR A 167 -13.03 -28.71 5.60
N LYS A 168 -12.63 -28.70 4.32
CA LYS A 168 -12.57 -29.90 3.48
C LYS A 168 -11.23 -30.64 3.56
N THR A 169 -10.12 -29.94 3.70
CA THR A 169 -8.77 -30.54 3.56
C THR A 169 -7.94 -30.47 4.84
N GLY A 170 -8.49 -29.88 5.92
CA GLY A 170 -7.83 -29.77 7.22
C GLY A 170 -6.46 -29.08 7.09
N LYS A 171 -5.40 -29.71 7.60
CA LYS A 171 -4.05 -29.14 7.62
C LYS A 171 -3.48 -28.79 6.23
N ASN A 172 -3.98 -29.41 5.18
CA ASN A 172 -3.49 -29.20 3.82
C ASN A 172 -4.15 -27.99 3.12
N PHE A 173 -5.10 -27.30 3.76
CA PHE A 173 -5.82 -26.17 3.18
C PHE A 173 -4.88 -25.07 2.65
N TRP A 174 -3.72 -24.89 3.28
CA TRP A 174 -2.77 -23.85 2.91
C TRP A 174 -2.25 -23.99 1.49
N ILE A 175 -2.10 -25.20 0.97
CA ILE A 175 -1.67 -25.46 -0.41
C ILE A 175 -2.73 -24.94 -1.40
N TYR A 176 -4.00 -25.28 -1.17
CA TYR A 176 -5.12 -24.88 -2.03
C TYR A 176 -5.36 -23.36 -1.94
N ALA A 177 -5.29 -22.82 -0.73
CA ALA A 177 -5.40 -21.38 -0.51
C ALA A 177 -4.24 -20.62 -1.16
N TRP A 178 -3.02 -21.16 -1.08
CA TRP A 178 -1.83 -20.59 -1.73
C TRP A 178 -1.96 -20.61 -3.25
N CYS A 179 -2.38 -21.72 -3.84
CA CYS A 179 -2.63 -21.80 -5.28
C CYS A 179 -3.72 -20.80 -5.71
N LEU A 180 -4.84 -20.72 -4.98
CA LEU A 180 -5.92 -19.78 -5.26
C LEU A 180 -5.43 -18.33 -5.22
N ILE A 181 -4.74 -17.95 -4.14
CA ILE A 181 -4.23 -16.58 -3.96
C ILE A 181 -3.16 -16.27 -5.02
N THR A 182 -2.31 -17.23 -5.38
CA THR A 182 -1.31 -17.06 -6.43
C THR A 182 -1.97 -16.78 -7.78
N VAL A 183 -2.92 -17.60 -8.19
CA VAL A 183 -3.67 -17.41 -9.46
C VAL A 183 -4.39 -16.05 -9.44
N PHE A 184 -5.05 -15.73 -8.34
CA PHE A 184 -5.73 -14.45 -8.18
C PHE A 184 -4.75 -13.26 -8.23
N SER A 185 -3.60 -13.35 -7.57
CA SER A 185 -2.57 -12.30 -7.58
C SER A 185 -2.00 -12.07 -8.99
N VAL A 186 -1.73 -13.14 -9.74
CA VAL A 186 -1.31 -13.05 -11.15
C VAL A 186 -2.40 -12.41 -11.99
N PHE A 187 -3.65 -12.83 -11.82
CA PHE A 187 -4.79 -12.26 -12.54
C PHE A 187 -4.94 -10.75 -12.27
N ILE A 188 -4.91 -10.33 -11.00
CA ILE A 188 -4.99 -8.92 -10.64
C ILE A 188 -3.80 -8.14 -11.21
N ASN A 189 -2.58 -8.63 -11.11
CA ASN A 189 -1.41 -7.95 -11.69
C ASN A 189 -1.54 -7.74 -13.21
N LEU A 190 -2.14 -8.69 -13.92
CA LEU A 190 -2.34 -8.59 -15.38
C LEU A 190 -3.47 -7.62 -15.75
N PHE A 191 -4.55 -7.62 -15.00
CA PHE A 191 -5.82 -6.99 -15.39
C PHE A 191 -6.23 -5.78 -14.54
N TYR A 192 -5.45 -5.42 -13.49
CA TYR A 192 -5.77 -4.31 -12.58
C TYR A 192 -6.10 -3.01 -13.33
N SER A 193 -5.21 -2.62 -14.24
CA SER A 193 -5.38 -1.37 -15.01
C SER A 193 -6.52 -1.46 -16.04
N GLU A 194 -6.96 -2.67 -16.43
CA GLU A 194 -8.07 -2.87 -17.37
C GLU A 194 -9.42 -2.97 -16.67
N LEU A 195 -9.48 -3.59 -15.50
CA LEU A 195 -10.74 -3.92 -14.83
C LEU A 195 -11.04 -3.01 -13.62
N ILE A 196 -10.02 -2.76 -12.78
CA ILE A 196 -10.24 -2.04 -11.52
C ILE A 196 -10.13 -0.52 -11.70
N VAL A 197 -9.07 -0.07 -12.36
CA VAL A 197 -8.83 1.38 -12.52
C VAL A 197 -10.01 2.09 -13.23
N PRO A 198 -10.62 1.56 -14.30
CA PRO A 198 -11.73 2.22 -14.99
C PRO A 198 -13.01 2.38 -14.15
N LEU A 199 -13.15 1.61 -13.07
CA LEU A 199 -14.29 1.79 -12.14
C LEU A 199 -14.20 3.12 -11.37
N PHE A 200 -12.99 3.63 -11.19
CA PHE A 200 -12.72 4.85 -10.42
C PHE A 200 -12.31 6.02 -11.31
N ASN A 201 -11.49 5.79 -12.31
CA ASN A 201 -10.86 6.79 -13.15
C ASN A 201 -11.09 6.53 -14.64
N LYS A 202 -11.31 7.58 -15.41
CA LYS A 202 -11.36 7.49 -16.86
C LYS A 202 -9.93 7.33 -17.40
N GLN A 203 -9.71 6.32 -18.23
CA GLN A 203 -8.47 6.12 -18.99
C GLN A 203 -8.71 6.48 -20.45
N THR A 204 -7.83 7.30 -21.02
CA THR A 204 -7.84 7.66 -22.44
C THR A 204 -6.48 7.36 -23.06
N PRO A 205 -6.39 6.81 -24.29
CA PRO A 205 -5.12 6.65 -24.95
C PRO A 205 -4.41 8.00 -25.09
N LEU A 206 -3.08 8.03 -24.92
CA LEU A 206 -2.28 9.21 -25.21
C LEU A 206 -2.40 9.50 -26.71
N GLN A 207 -2.81 10.72 -27.05
CA GLN A 207 -2.95 11.15 -28.43
C GLN A 207 -1.59 11.28 -29.13
N GLU A 208 -1.60 11.25 -30.46
CA GLU A 208 -0.42 11.52 -31.27
C GLU A 208 0.11 12.94 -30.97
N GLY A 209 1.42 13.07 -30.85
CA GLY A 209 2.06 14.35 -30.53
C GLY A 209 3.50 14.17 -30.05
N PRO A 210 4.19 15.29 -29.73
CA PRO A 210 5.62 15.28 -29.41
C PRO A 210 5.98 14.34 -28.24
N LEU A 211 5.18 14.35 -27.18
CA LEU A 211 5.39 13.47 -26.01
C LEU A 211 5.33 11.98 -26.41
N ARG A 212 4.29 11.60 -27.18
CA ARG A 212 4.13 10.21 -27.59
C ARG A 212 5.28 9.76 -28.48
N THR A 213 5.68 10.58 -29.45
CA THR A 213 6.82 10.31 -30.32
C THR A 213 8.10 10.09 -29.52
N GLN A 214 8.42 10.98 -28.56
CA GLN A 214 9.60 10.82 -27.69
C GLN A 214 9.58 9.54 -26.86
N ILE A 215 8.40 9.17 -26.32
CA ILE A 215 8.24 7.91 -25.55
C ILE A 215 8.46 6.69 -26.45
N GLU A 216 7.89 6.69 -27.66
CA GLU A 216 8.02 5.59 -28.64
C GLU A 216 9.47 5.44 -29.12
N GLU A 217 10.15 6.53 -29.42
CA GLU A 217 11.57 6.56 -29.78
C GLU A 217 12.45 5.97 -28.67
N PHE A 218 12.24 6.41 -27.42
CA PHE A 218 12.99 5.85 -26.29
C PHE A 218 12.68 4.38 -26.07
N ALA A 219 11.43 3.96 -26.16
CA ALA A 219 11.03 2.57 -26.05
C ALA A 219 11.70 1.71 -27.16
N GLN A 220 11.70 2.17 -28.40
CA GLN A 220 12.37 1.51 -29.51
C GLN A 220 13.88 1.39 -29.30
N LYS A 221 14.54 2.49 -28.92
CA LYS A 221 15.98 2.53 -28.60
C LYS A 221 16.36 1.51 -27.54
N THR A 222 15.53 1.33 -26.54
CA THR A 222 15.79 0.39 -25.43
C THR A 222 15.24 -1.03 -25.71
N GLY A 223 14.68 -1.31 -26.89
CA GLY A 223 14.06 -2.58 -27.22
C GLY A 223 12.88 -2.92 -26.30
N PHE A 224 12.13 -1.89 -25.88
CA PHE A 224 10.92 -2.05 -25.09
C PHE A 224 9.71 -2.01 -26.03
N ILE A 225 8.97 -3.13 -26.12
CA ILE A 225 7.76 -3.19 -26.96
C ILE A 225 6.64 -2.47 -26.21
N LEU A 226 6.37 -1.24 -26.63
CA LEU A 226 5.30 -0.41 -26.09
C LEU A 226 4.05 -0.58 -26.96
N LYS A 227 2.94 -1.05 -26.39
CA LYS A 227 1.68 -1.18 -27.12
C LYS A 227 0.71 -0.04 -26.82
N ASN A 228 0.65 0.40 -25.55
CA ASN A 228 -0.37 1.34 -25.12
C ASN A 228 0.15 2.29 -24.03
N ILE A 229 -0.06 3.58 -24.26
CA ILE A 229 0.15 4.64 -23.28
C ILE A 229 -1.22 5.24 -22.97
N TYR A 230 -1.56 5.35 -21.70
CA TYR A 230 -2.82 5.92 -21.26
C TYR A 230 -2.60 7.14 -20.37
N ILE A 231 -3.52 8.09 -20.47
CA ILE A 231 -3.69 9.16 -19.51
C ILE A 231 -4.89 8.82 -18.63
N ILE A 232 -4.75 9.02 -17.32
CA ILE A 232 -5.79 8.83 -16.32
C ILE A 232 -6.16 10.19 -15.71
N ASP A 233 -7.47 10.42 -15.48
CA ASP A 233 -8.02 11.63 -14.86
C ASP A 233 -7.75 11.70 -13.34
N GLY A 234 -6.47 11.66 -12.95
CA GLY A 234 -6.04 11.75 -11.56
C GLY A 234 -6.46 13.05 -10.89
N SER A 235 -6.48 14.14 -11.66
CA SER A 235 -6.90 15.49 -11.22
C SER A 235 -8.35 15.54 -10.70
N LYS A 236 -9.17 14.51 -10.94
CA LYS A 236 -10.50 14.36 -10.35
C LYS A 236 -10.45 14.23 -8.83
N ARG A 237 -9.35 13.73 -8.27
CA ARG A 237 -9.20 13.43 -6.84
C ARG A 237 -8.07 14.20 -6.18
N SER A 238 -6.96 14.39 -6.89
CA SER A 238 -5.79 15.02 -6.31
C SER A 238 -5.00 15.79 -7.37
N THR A 239 -4.30 16.84 -6.95
CA THR A 239 -3.34 17.55 -7.78
C THR A 239 -1.95 16.89 -7.76
N LYS A 240 -1.72 15.85 -6.94
CA LYS A 240 -0.45 15.14 -6.88
C LYS A 240 -0.14 14.45 -8.21
N ALA A 241 1.08 14.65 -8.69
CA ALA A 241 1.54 14.06 -9.94
C ALA A 241 2.08 12.64 -9.74
N ASN A 242 1.74 11.73 -10.64
CA ASN A 242 2.23 10.35 -10.62
C ASN A 242 2.24 9.72 -12.02
N ALA A 243 3.02 8.64 -12.17
CA ALA A 243 2.98 7.72 -13.31
C ALA A 243 3.24 6.30 -12.80
N TYR A 244 2.74 5.30 -13.49
CA TYR A 244 3.05 3.91 -13.14
C TYR A 244 3.01 2.99 -14.35
N PHE A 245 3.71 1.87 -14.21
CA PHE A 245 3.71 0.77 -15.14
C PHE A 245 2.82 -0.36 -14.62
N SER A 246 2.01 -0.96 -15.51
CA SER A 246 1.12 -2.06 -15.15
C SER A 246 1.17 -3.18 -16.18
N GLY A 247 0.97 -4.42 -15.71
CA GLY A 247 0.85 -5.61 -16.53
C GLY A 247 2.18 -6.26 -16.95
N PHE A 248 2.07 -7.46 -17.54
CA PHE A 248 3.18 -8.24 -18.03
C PHE A 248 2.98 -8.65 -19.50
N GLY A 249 4.06 -8.97 -20.19
CA GLY A 249 4.00 -9.49 -21.56
C GLY A 249 3.21 -8.58 -22.50
N PRO A 250 2.19 -9.08 -23.22
CA PRO A 250 1.39 -8.29 -24.15
C PRO A 250 0.41 -7.32 -23.50
N LYS A 251 0.16 -7.43 -22.20
CA LYS A 251 -0.73 -6.58 -21.42
C LYS A 251 -0.04 -5.37 -20.75
N LYS A 252 1.21 -5.11 -21.12
CA LYS A 252 1.98 -3.96 -20.62
C LYS A 252 1.33 -2.64 -20.97
N ARG A 253 1.26 -1.74 -19.99
CA ARG A 253 0.74 -0.37 -20.13
C ARG A 253 1.57 0.61 -19.34
N ILE A 254 1.76 1.79 -19.90
CA ILE A 254 2.20 2.98 -19.20
C ILE A 254 0.95 3.81 -18.93
N VAL A 255 0.79 4.24 -17.69
CA VAL A 255 -0.33 5.08 -17.26
C VAL A 255 0.24 6.36 -16.64
N LEU A 256 -0.04 7.48 -17.28
CA LEU A 256 0.34 8.82 -16.86
C LEU A 256 -0.86 9.51 -16.22
N TYR A 257 -0.66 10.16 -15.09
CA TYR A 257 -1.68 11.04 -14.53
C TYR A 257 -1.73 12.34 -15.33
N ASP A 258 -2.92 12.87 -15.58
CA ASP A 258 -3.12 14.16 -16.25
C ASP A 258 -2.51 15.33 -15.48
N THR A 259 -2.23 15.15 -14.20
CA THR A 259 -1.49 16.09 -13.35
C THR A 259 0.00 16.11 -13.67
N LEU A 260 0.58 15.02 -14.20
CA LEU A 260 2.01 14.92 -14.46
C LEU A 260 2.45 15.85 -15.59
N SER A 261 1.66 15.92 -16.67
CA SER A 261 1.93 16.81 -17.82
C SER A 261 1.77 18.31 -17.51
N LYS A 262 1.19 18.66 -16.36
CA LYS A 262 1.11 20.05 -15.88
C LYS A 262 2.36 20.48 -15.12
N GLU A 263 3.09 19.54 -14.58
CA GLU A 263 4.23 19.77 -13.68
C GLU A 263 5.58 19.53 -14.38
N LEU A 264 5.61 18.62 -15.35
CA LEU A 264 6.83 18.19 -16.02
C LEU A 264 6.76 18.50 -17.53
N THR A 265 7.90 18.81 -18.10
CA THR A 265 8.08 18.88 -19.56
C THR A 265 8.03 17.49 -20.18
N ASP A 266 7.79 17.40 -21.49
CA ASP A 266 7.77 16.13 -22.22
C ASP A 266 9.05 15.31 -21.98
N THR A 267 10.22 15.95 -22.01
CA THR A 267 11.50 15.29 -21.81
C THR A 267 11.68 14.77 -20.38
N GLU A 268 11.18 15.49 -19.37
CA GLU A 268 11.17 15.04 -17.98
C GLU A 268 10.21 13.85 -17.76
N ILE A 269 9.05 13.86 -18.43
CA ILE A 269 8.13 12.70 -18.45
C ILE A 269 8.82 11.49 -19.06
N VAL A 270 9.55 11.66 -20.16
CA VAL A 270 10.32 10.55 -20.77
C VAL A 270 11.40 10.04 -19.80
N ALA A 271 12.06 10.91 -19.03
CA ALA A 271 13.04 10.50 -18.02
C ALA A 271 12.41 9.64 -16.90
N VAL A 272 11.22 10.05 -16.40
CA VAL A 272 10.44 9.26 -15.43
C VAL A 272 10.04 7.91 -16.04
N LEU A 273 9.57 7.89 -17.28
CA LEU A 273 9.24 6.65 -17.97
C LEU A 273 10.44 5.77 -18.27
N ALA A 274 11.62 6.35 -18.51
CA ALA A 274 12.87 5.61 -18.64
C ALA A 274 13.21 4.87 -17.34
N HIS A 275 12.94 5.48 -16.19
CA HIS A 275 13.08 4.84 -14.88
C HIS A 275 12.09 3.66 -14.74
N GLU A 276 10.81 3.85 -15.10
CA GLU A 276 9.79 2.78 -15.06
C GLU A 276 10.15 1.62 -16.02
N ILE A 277 10.65 1.93 -17.21
CA ILE A 277 11.17 0.92 -18.15
C ILE A 277 12.38 0.20 -17.54
N GLY A 278 13.22 0.89 -16.76
CA GLY A 278 14.31 0.30 -16.01
C GLY A 278 13.83 -0.79 -15.05
N HIS A 279 12.77 -0.56 -14.29
CA HIS A 279 12.15 -1.57 -13.43
C HIS A 279 11.71 -2.80 -14.21
N TYR A 280 11.09 -2.60 -15.37
CA TYR A 280 10.67 -3.70 -16.21
C TYR A 280 11.86 -4.49 -16.79
N LYS A 281 12.86 -3.80 -17.35
CA LYS A 281 14.07 -4.43 -17.94
C LYS A 281 14.86 -5.23 -16.92
N LYS A 282 14.92 -4.76 -15.67
CA LYS A 282 15.55 -5.46 -14.54
C LYS A 282 14.65 -6.53 -13.91
N LYS A 283 13.43 -6.75 -14.46
CA LYS A 283 12.44 -7.73 -13.98
C LYS A 283 11.98 -7.54 -12.53
N HIS A 284 12.08 -6.34 -12.00
CA HIS A 284 11.73 -6.05 -10.60
C HIS A 284 10.27 -6.43 -10.28
N VAL A 285 9.34 -6.14 -11.20
CA VAL A 285 7.91 -6.50 -11.03
C VAL A 285 7.71 -8.01 -10.92
N LEU A 286 8.40 -8.79 -11.78
CA LEU A 286 8.33 -10.26 -11.75
C LEU A 286 8.95 -10.82 -10.46
N LEU A 287 10.13 -10.32 -10.08
CA LEU A 287 10.82 -10.77 -8.86
C LEU A 287 9.98 -10.44 -7.61
N ASN A 288 9.38 -9.26 -7.55
CA ASN A 288 8.48 -8.88 -6.45
C ASN A 288 7.25 -9.79 -6.40
N LEU A 289 6.67 -10.16 -7.54
CA LEU A 289 5.55 -11.10 -7.59
C LEU A 289 5.96 -12.49 -7.07
N ILE A 290 7.08 -13.03 -7.53
CA ILE A 290 7.59 -14.34 -7.06
C ILE A 290 7.82 -14.29 -5.55
N PHE A 291 8.47 -13.23 -5.06
CA PHE A 291 8.75 -13.07 -3.63
C PHE A 291 7.44 -12.96 -2.80
N SER A 292 6.47 -12.20 -3.28
CA SER A 292 5.13 -12.11 -2.65
C SER A 292 4.42 -13.47 -2.61
N VAL A 293 4.48 -14.25 -3.69
CA VAL A 293 3.91 -15.61 -3.74
C VAL A 293 4.56 -16.54 -2.71
N LEU A 294 5.88 -16.51 -2.61
CA LEU A 294 6.62 -17.33 -1.64
C LEU A 294 6.31 -16.92 -0.19
N LEU A 295 6.26 -15.62 0.10
CA LEU A 295 5.89 -15.13 1.44
C LEU A 295 4.46 -15.46 1.82
N THR A 296 3.53 -15.38 0.86
CA THR A 296 2.13 -15.80 1.08
C THR A 296 2.05 -17.30 1.39
N GLY A 297 2.80 -18.13 0.67
CA GLY A 297 2.89 -19.56 0.95
C GLY A 297 3.45 -19.84 2.34
N LEU A 298 4.53 -19.17 2.73
CA LEU A 298 5.11 -19.27 4.06
C LEU A 298 4.10 -18.86 5.16
N MET A 299 3.42 -17.73 4.98
CA MET A 299 2.42 -17.25 5.94
C MET A 299 1.27 -18.28 6.11
N LEU A 300 0.72 -18.78 5.01
CA LEU A 300 -0.37 -19.77 5.03
C LEU A 300 0.10 -21.10 5.62
N PHE A 301 1.33 -21.52 5.32
CA PHE A 301 1.93 -22.71 5.93
C PHE A 301 2.06 -22.54 7.44
N LEU A 302 2.63 -21.41 7.92
CA LEU A 302 2.73 -21.12 9.36
C LEU A 302 1.36 -21.10 10.04
N PHE A 303 0.37 -20.50 9.39
CA PHE A 303 -1.02 -20.49 9.88
C PHE A 303 -1.58 -21.93 9.98
N SER A 304 -1.31 -22.78 9.00
CA SER A 304 -1.80 -24.16 8.99
C SER A 304 -1.30 -25.01 10.16
N LEU A 305 -0.13 -24.66 10.73
CA LEU A 305 0.43 -25.35 11.88
C LEU A 305 -0.34 -25.09 13.18
N VAL A 306 -1.00 -23.92 13.27
CA VAL A 306 -1.61 -23.45 14.53
C VAL A 306 -3.14 -23.28 14.46
N VAL A 307 -3.74 -23.25 13.26
CA VAL A 307 -5.16 -22.94 13.06
C VAL A 307 -6.13 -23.82 13.84
N ASN A 308 -5.76 -25.07 14.08
CA ASN A 308 -6.56 -26.06 14.84
C ASN A 308 -6.34 -25.99 16.36
N SER A 309 -5.49 -25.07 16.84
CA SER A 309 -5.26 -24.94 18.28
C SER A 309 -6.46 -24.27 18.97
N PRO A 310 -7.13 -24.93 19.91
CA PRO A 310 -8.23 -24.31 20.68
C PRO A 310 -7.79 -23.04 21.41
N GLY A 311 -6.51 -22.99 21.81
CA GLY A 311 -5.92 -21.84 22.51
C GLY A 311 -6.07 -20.51 21.77
N LEU A 312 -6.15 -20.52 20.43
CA LEU A 312 -6.36 -19.30 19.64
C LEU A 312 -7.77 -18.73 19.88
N SER A 313 -8.81 -19.57 19.77
CA SER A 313 -10.19 -19.14 20.01
C SER A 313 -10.46 -18.77 21.47
N ILE A 314 -9.91 -19.55 22.41
CA ILE A 314 -10.00 -19.30 23.85
C ILE A 314 -9.36 -17.95 24.21
N ALA A 315 -8.28 -17.56 23.57
CA ALA A 315 -7.64 -16.25 23.78
C ALA A 315 -8.56 -15.06 23.42
N LEU A 316 -9.53 -15.26 22.53
CA LEU A 316 -10.55 -14.25 22.19
C LEU A 316 -11.87 -14.45 22.96
N GLY A 317 -11.93 -15.36 23.94
CA GLY A 317 -13.10 -15.60 24.77
C GLY A 317 -14.12 -16.61 24.18
N SER A 318 -13.82 -17.27 23.07
CA SER A 318 -14.72 -18.27 22.46
C SER A 318 -14.30 -19.70 22.84
N GLN A 319 -15.29 -20.54 23.17
CA GLN A 319 -15.08 -21.97 23.36
C GLN A 319 -15.08 -22.76 22.03
N ASN A 320 -15.54 -22.13 20.95
CA ASN A 320 -15.60 -22.73 19.64
C ASN A 320 -14.30 -22.52 18.87
N THR A 321 -13.59 -23.59 18.55
CA THR A 321 -12.44 -23.50 17.64
C THR A 321 -12.93 -23.14 16.24
N SER A 322 -12.52 -21.98 15.75
CA SER A 322 -13.01 -21.42 14.48
C SER A 322 -11.85 -20.91 13.64
N PHE A 323 -11.94 -21.14 12.32
CA PHE A 323 -10.97 -20.63 11.34
C PHE A 323 -10.77 -19.11 11.47
N HIS A 324 -11.86 -18.36 11.51
CA HIS A 324 -11.84 -16.90 11.53
C HIS A 324 -11.25 -16.32 12.82
N LEU A 325 -11.56 -16.90 13.99
CA LEU A 325 -10.93 -16.50 15.26
C LEU A 325 -9.44 -16.84 15.26
N GLY A 326 -9.09 -18.04 14.78
CA GLY A 326 -7.69 -18.44 14.61
C GLY A 326 -6.91 -17.48 13.70
N LEU A 327 -7.53 -17.02 12.60
CA LEU A 327 -6.90 -16.08 11.65
C LEU A 327 -6.65 -14.72 12.29
N ILE A 328 -7.58 -14.18 13.10
CA ILE A 328 -7.39 -12.91 13.83
C ILE A 328 -6.19 -13.02 14.77
N VAL A 329 -6.18 -14.05 15.63
CA VAL A 329 -5.09 -14.24 16.59
C VAL A 329 -3.75 -14.47 15.90
N PHE A 330 -3.74 -15.33 14.87
CA PHE A 330 -2.53 -15.57 14.08
C PHE A 330 -2.03 -14.28 13.43
N GLY A 331 -2.90 -13.43 12.88
CA GLY A 331 -2.51 -12.14 12.30
C GLY A 331 -1.78 -11.25 13.30
N ILE A 332 -2.28 -11.18 14.55
CA ILE A 332 -1.62 -10.41 15.61
C ILE A 332 -0.26 -11.04 15.98
N LEU A 333 -0.20 -12.36 16.17
CA LEU A 333 1.04 -13.07 16.52
C LEU A 333 2.09 -13.02 15.40
N TYR A 334 1.66 -12.96 14.13
CA TYR A 334 2.51 -12.88 12.95
C TYR A 334 3.06 -11.47 12.71
N SER A 335 2.46 -10.41 13.29
CA SER A 335 2.82 -9.03 13.00
C SER A 335 4.29 -8.67 13.28
N PRO A 336 4.99 -9.19 14.32
CA PRO A 336 6.42 -8.94 14.49
C PRO A 336 7.27 -9.54 13.36
N LEU A 337 6.93 -10.74 12.88
CA LEU A 337 7.62 -11.34 11.73
C LEU A 337 7.33 -10.56 10.45
N SER A 338 6.09 -10.10 10.26
CA SER A 338 5.71 -9.23 9.15
C SER A 338 6.51 -7.92 9.12
N LEU A 339 6.79 -7.32 10.28
CA LEU A 339 7.64 -6.13 10.41
C LEU A 339 9.06 -6.41 9.89
N LEU A 340 9.67 -7.54 10.30
CA LEU A 340 11.01 -7.94 9.83
C LEU A 340 11.04 -8.18 8.32
N ILE A 341 10.03 -8.88 7.80
CA ILE A 341 9.86 -9.12 6.36
C ILE A 341 9.70 -7.77 5.62
N GLY A 342 8.91 -6.83 6.19
CA GLY A 342 8.72 -5.48 5.65
C GLY A 342 10.04 -4.71 5.52
N MET A 343 10.90 -4.76 6.54
CA MET A 343 12.23 -4.12 6.48
C MET A 343 13.10 -4.71 5.36
N LEU A 344 13.09 -6.04 5.19
CA LEU A 344 13.83 -6.72 4.13
C LEU A 344 13.29 -6.34 2.74
N THR A 345 11.97 -6.35 2.57
CA THR A 345 11.34 -5.97 1.29
C THR A 345 11.59 -4.50 0.94
N ASN A 346 11.52 -3.59 1.92
CA ASN A 346 11.86 -2.18 1.74
C ASN A 346 13.34 -2.00 1.34
N TYR A 347 14.26 -2.74 1.95
CA TYR A 347 15.67 -2.72 1.57
C TYR A 347 15.88 -3.16 0.12
N ILE A 348 15.27 -4.28 -0.29
CA ILE A 348 15.34 -4.78 -1.67
C ILE A 348 14.73 -3.76 -2.64
N SER A 349 13.56 -3.17 -2.28
CA SER A 349 12.90 -2.16 -3.10
C SER A 349 13.80 -0.95 -3.34
N ARG A 350 14.44 -0.40 -2.31
CA ARG A 350 15.38 0.71 -2.45
C ARG A 350 16.58 0.37 -3.35
N ARG A 351 17.07 -0.86 -3.31
CA ARG A 351 18.11 -1.31 -4.25
C ARG A 351 17.62 -1.37 -5.69
N ASN A 352 16.38 -1.80 -5.88
CA ASN A 352 15.74 -1.83 -7.19
C ASN A 352 15.55 -0.43 -7.77
N GLU A 353 15.23 0.57 -6.93
CA GLU A 353 15.17 1.99 -7.33
C GLU A 353 16.50 2.48 -7.86
N PHE A 354 17.60 2.26 -7.12
CA PHE A 354 18.93 2.63 -7.59
C PHE A 354 19.35 1.90 -8.88
N ALA A 355 18.88 0.66 -9.09
CA ALA A 355 19.14 -0.06 -10.33
C ALA A 355 18.33 0.51 -11.50
N ALA A 356 17.12 1.03 -11.26
CA ALA A 356 16.31 1.74 -12.25
C ALA A 356 16.90 3.13 -12.56
N ASP A 357 17.39 3.85 -11.55
CA ASP A 357 18.11 5.13 -11.74
C ASP A 357 19.37 4.92 -12.59
N ARG A 358 20.13 3.85 -12.33
CA ARG A 358 21.30 3.50 -13.14
C ARG A 358 20.91 3.18 -14.60
N PHE A 359 19.78 2.51 -14.82
CA PHE A 359 19.31 2.27 -16.17
C PHE A 359 19.04 3.58 -16.93
N VAL A 360 18.53 4.62 -16.26
CA VAL A 360 18.39 5.96 -16.85
C VAL A 360 19.76 6.55 -17.17
N LYS A 361 20.72 6.47 -16.23
CA LYS A 361 22.10 6.95 -16.46
C LYS A 361 22.76 6.31 -17.68
N ASP A 362 22.51 5.02 -17.92
CA ASP A 362 23.11 4.27 -19.03
C ASP A 362 22.39 4.50 -20.38
N ASN A 363 21.10 4.91 -20.40
CA ASN A 363 20.29 4.92 -21.62
C ASN A 363 19.65 6.28 -21.94
N PHE A 364 19.62 7.21 -20.99
CA PHE A 364 19.03 8.54 -21.11
C PHE A 364 19.92 9.59 -20.42
N LYS A 365 19.35 10.73 -20.08
CA LYS A 365 20.03 11.86 -19.41
C LYS A 365 19.70 11.87 -17.92
N PRO A 366 20.63 11.50 -17.02
CA PRO A 366 20.34 11.39 -15.58
C PRO A 366 19.99 12.76 -14.97
N GLU A 367 20.55 13.86 -15.46
CA GLU A 367 20.25 15.22 -15.00
C GLU A 367 18.78 15.61 -15.22
N ILE A 368 18.14 15.10 -16.27
CA ILE A 368 16.72 15.36 -16.55
C ILE A 368 15.85 14.59 -15.54
N LEU A 369 16.22 13.34 -15.22
CA LEU A 369 15.52 12.59 -14.17
C LEU A 369 15.71 13.28 -12.81
N ALA A 370 16.91 13.77 -12.50
CA ALA A 370 17.19 14.50 -11.27
C ALA A 370 16.28 15.73 -11.13
N GLU A 371 16.13 16.55 -12.19
CA GLU A 371 15.23 17.70 -12.19
C GLU A 371 13.75 17.30 -12.05
N ALA A 372 13.31 16.23 -12.74
CA ALA A 372 11.95 15.72 -12.59
C ALA A 372 11.68 15.27 -11.14
N LEU A 373 12.62 14.56 -10.50
CA LEU A 373 12.51 14.11 -9.11
C LEU A 373 12.44 15.28 -8.12
N LYS A 374 13.24 16.34 -8.33
CA LYS A 374 13.19 17.56 -7.52
C LYS A 374 11.79 18.20 -7.60
N LYS A 375 11.30 18.45 -8.82
CA LYS A 375 9.97 19.04 -9.06
C LYS A 375 8.85 18.21 -8.42
N LEU A 376 8.85 16.90 -8.63
CA LEU A 376 7.85 16.01 -8.05
C LEU A 376 7.91 15.99 -6.51
N SER A 377 9.11 16.03 -5.92
CA SER A 377 9.27 16.04 -4.47
C SER A 377 8.75 17.32 -3.84
N VAL A 378 9.04 18.47 -4.43
CA VAL A 378 8.52 19.78 -4.00
C VAL A 378 7.01 19.83 -4.17
N LYS A 379 6.52 19.48 -5.36
CA LYS A 379 5.09 19.51 -5.68
C LYS A 379 4.25 18.64 -4.75
N ASN A 380 4.72 17.44 -4.44
CA ASN A 380 4.02 16.48 -3.59
C ASN A 380 4.28 16.70 -2.08
N LEU A 381 4.99 17.76 -1.68
CA LEU A 381 5.40 18.04 -0.31
C LEU A 381 6.05 16.82 0.38
N SER A 382 6.93 16.13 -0.36
CA SER A 382 7.61 14.93 0.13
C SER A 382 8.60 15.28 1.24
N ASN A 383 8.76 14.41 2.25
CA ASN A 383 9.81 14.58 3.25
C ASN A 383 11.18 14.33 2.59
N MET A 384 11.92 15.42 2.31
CA MET A 384 13.21 15.38 1.61
C MET A 384 14.38 15.00 2.52
N MET A 385 14.21 15.11 3.86
CA MET A 385 15.25 14.77 4.85
C MET A 385 14.70 13.89 5.97
N PRO A 386 14.21 12.67 5.68
CA PRO A 386 13.73 11.75 6.69
C PRO A 386 14.89 11.19 7.52
N HIS A 387 14.59 10.80 8.77
CA HIS A 387 15.58 10.14 9.64
C HIS A 387 16.00 8.78 9.06
N PRO A 388 17.31 8.42 9.02
CA PRO A 388 17.78 7.17 8.39
C PRO A 388 17.12 5.90 8.93
N VAL A 389 16.90 5.81 10.25
CA VAL A 389 16.21 4.67 10.87
C VAL A 389 14.76 4.60 10.39
N TYR A 390 14.06 5.74 10.29
CA TYR A 390 12.71 5.79 9.74
C TYR A 390 12.66 5.30 8.28
N VAL A 391 13.63 5.73 7.47
CA VAL A 391 13.80 5.24 6.09
C VAL A 391 14.01 3.73 6.05
N PHE A 392 14.84 3.20 6.94
CA PHE A 392 15.11 1.76 6.99
C PHE A 392 13.83 0.94 7.20
N PHE A 393 12.95 1.37 8.11
CA PHE A 393 11.70 0.67 8.42
C PHE A 393 10.60 0.88 7.37
N HIS A 394 10.39 2.13 6.91
CA HIS A 394 9.15 2.50 6.20
C HIS A 394 9.31 2.77 4.71
N TYR A 395 10.49 3.20 4.24
CA TYR A 395 10.64 3.66 2.87
C TYR A 395 10.95 2.52 1.90
N SER A 396 10.05 2.30 0.95
CA SER A 396 10.30 1.46 -0.21
C SER A 396 11.12 2.16 -1.30
N HIS A 397 11.12 3.50 -1.32
CA HIS A 397 11.94 4.32 -2.22
C HIS A 397 13.04 5.04 -1.43
N PRO A 398 14.24 5.23 -1.98
CA PRO A 398 15.26 6.03 -1.32
C PRO A 398 14.84 7.50 -1.23
N PRO A 399 15.27 8.24 -0.19
CA PRO A 399 15.09 9.69 -0.12
C PRO A 399 15.65 10.41 -1.35
N LEU A 400 15.04 11.55 -1.71
CA LEU A 400 15.44 12.35 -2.87
C LEU A 400 16.97 12.57 -2.93
N LEU A 401 17.56 13.10 -1.86
CA LEU A 401 19.01 13.41 -1.83
C LEU A 401 19.88 12.19 -2.15
N SER A 402 19.51 11.01 -1.63
CA SER A 402 20.27 9.77 -1.91
C SER A 402 20.14 9.32 -3.38
N ARG A 403 19.03 9.66 -4.06
CA ARG A 403 18.88 9.39 -5.49
C ARG A 403 19.68 10.38 -6.33
N LEU A 404 19.65 11.68 -5.97
CA LEU A 404 20.43 12.71 -6.66
C LEU A 404 21.92 12.40 -6.63
N GLU A 405 22.49 12.07 -5.44
CA GLU A 405 23.90 11.66 -5.29
C GLU A 405 24.31 10.48 -6.19
N LYS A 406 23.36 9.61 -6.56
CA LYS A 406 23.63 8.45 -7.43
C LYS A 406 23.43 8.74 -8.91
N LEU A 407 22.63 9.75 -9.24
CA LEU A 407 22.42 10.20 -10.61
C LEU A 407 23.58 11.09 -11.10
N GLU A 408 24.22 11.84 -10.21
CA GLU A 408 25.50 12.51 -10.46
C GLU A 408 26.62 11.49 -10.76
#